data_41c38201ed878f2d87c29f53285ec585
#
_entry.id   41c38201ed878f2d87c29f53285ec585
#
_cell.length_a   1.000
_cell.length_b   1.000
_cell.length_c   1.000
_cell.angle_alpha   90.00
_cell.angle_beta   90.00
_cell.angle_gamma   90.00
#
_symmetry.space_group_name_H-M   'P 1'
#
loop_
_entity.id
_entity.type
_entity.pdbx_description
1 polymer ?
#
loop_
_entity_poly.entity_id
_entity_poly.type
_entity_poly.pdbx_seq_one_letter_code
_entity_poly.pdbx_strand_id
1 'polypeptide(L)'
;MNVRPRINRWTQSRRNLIFDLSIKSSLVQPHFVVSGEGIDEPISSMPGINRQSVDKLIQTISSDMELGICSHMLFPVVDEHDKDSYASKASDMNMPLQIAVNELKKMYGNDIVLFTDVCLCTATDHGHCGIIHEHEIDNEMSVSELCKIALSHAEAGADYVSASDMMDGRIQAIREVLESEGFVKTGILAYSVKYASSFYGPFRDAACSAPSFGDRGSHQMDVRSGYPEAILEAVTDEGEGADIIMIKPSLTYLDVVRQVSDVVSRPVAIFNVSGEYSLVISATPDDDSRKKMVREIFHSFKRAGADVIVSYHTREAVTKDWL
;
A
#
# COMPACT_ATOMS: atom_id res chain seq x y z
N MET A 1 -22.40 9.30 -8.06
CA MET A 1 -21.27 8.65 -7.34
C MET A 1 -21.58 7.16 -7.23
N ASN A 2 -20.67 6.30 -7.73
CA ASN A 2 -20.91 4.85 -7.77
C ASN A 2 -20.26 4.19 -6.55
N VAL A 3 -21.04 4.01 -5.49
CA VAL A 3 -20.63 3.24 -4.31
C VAL A 3 -20.80 1.74 -4.60
N ARG A 4 -19.74 0.93 -4.41
CA ARG A 4 -19.69 -0.49 -4.75
C ARG A 4 -19.46 -1.42 -3.54
N PRO A 5 -20.40 -1.57 -2.60
CA PRO A 5 -20.21 -2.38 -1.38
C PRO A 5 -19.90 -3.86 -1.66
N ARG A 6 -20.17 -4.35 -2.87
CA ARG A 6 -19.89 -5.74 -3.27
C ARG A 6 -18.42 -6.04 -3.51
N ILE A 7 -17.56 -5.03 -3.73
CA ILE A 7 -16.14 -5.21 -4.06
C ILE A 7 -15.43 -6.02 -2.97
N ASN A 8 -15.60 -5.67 -1.71
CA ASN A 8 -14.96 -6.33 -0.57
C ASN A 8 -15.43 -7.77 -0.32
N ARG A 9 -16.51 -8.21 -0.96
CA ARG A 9 -17.04 -9.59 -0.83
C ARG A 9 -17.08 -10.34 -2.16
N TRP A 10 -16.42 -9.84 -3.19
CA TRP A 10 -16.50 -10.38 -4.55
C TRP A 10 -15.92 -11.80 -4.67
N THR A 11 -14.77 -12.07 -4.07
CA THR A 11 -14.12 -13.39 -4.04
C THR A 11 -14.07 -13.95 -2.62
N GLN A 12 -13.79 -15.27 -2.48
CA GLN A 12 -13.61 -15.86 -1.16
C GLN A 12 -12.38 -15.25 -0.45
N SER A 13 -11.28 -15.02 -1.19
CA SER A 13 -10.04 -14.43 -0.65
C SER A 13 -10.28 -13.02 -0.10
N ARG A 14 -11.06 -12.18 -0.82
CA ARG A 14 -11.45 -10.85 -0.31
C ARG A 14 -12.34 -10.96 0.94
N ARG A 15 -13.27 -11.91 0.99
CA ARG A 15 -14.09 -12.14 2.19
C ARG A 15 -13.25 -12.58 3.38
N ASN A 16 -12.30 -13.45 3.15
CA ASN A 16 -11.38 -13.88 4.21
C ASN A 16 -10.55 -12.71 4.73
N LEU A 17 -9.97 -11.91 3.82
CA LEU A 17 -9.18 -10.74 4.20
C LEU A 17 -9.96 -9.73 5.06
N ILE A 18 -11.21 -9.44 4.69
CA ILE A 18 -11.99 -8.35 5.29
C ILE A 18 -12.80 -8.82 6.51
N PHE A 19 -13.35 -10.04 6.49
CA PHE A 19 -14.39 -10.46 7.45
C PHE A 19 -13.97 -11.61 8.37
N ASP A 20 -12.84 -12.27 8.10
CA ASP A 20 -12.33 -13.29 9.00
C ASP A 20 -11.73 -12.62 10.24
N LEU A 21 -12.06 -13.16 11.42
CA LEU A 21 -11.61 -12.60 12.69
C LEU A 21 -10.18 -13.00 13.07
N SER A 22 -9.55 -13.92 12.34
CA SER A 22 -8.17 -14.30 12.60
C SER A 22 -7.19 -13.20 12.20
N ILE A 23 -6.15 -13.00 12.98
CA ILE A 23 -5.09 -12.05 12.62
C ILE A 23 -4.44 -12.49 11.30
N LYS A 24 -4.17 -13.77 11.12
CA LYS A 24 -3.51 -14.31 9.92
C LYS A 24 -4.24 -13.92 8.64
N SER A 25 -5.55 -14.03 8.59
CA SER A 25 -6.37 -13.71 7.43
C SER A 25 -6.37 -12.22 7.10
N SER A 26 -6.19 -11.36 8.10
CA SER A 26 -6.16 -9.89 7.93
C SER A 26 -4.81 -9.35 7.48
N LEU A 27 -3.77 -10.19 7.37
CA LEU A 27 -2.42 -9.75 7.03
C LEU A 27 -2.22 -9.61 5.52
N VAL A 28 -1.53 -8.54 5.12
CA VAL A 28 -1.08 -8.28 3.75
C VAL A 28 0.45 -8.16 3.76
N GLN A 29 1.13 -8.95 2.91
CA GLN A 29 2.59 -8.91 2.77
C GLN A 29 3.00 -7.88 1.71
N PRO A 30 3.79 -6.85 2.06
CA PRO A 30 4.32 -5.90 1.08
C PRO A 30 5.59 -6.43 0.40
N HIS A 31 5.76 -6.07 -0.89
CA HIS A 31 6.88 -6.45 -1.74
C HIS A 31 7.37 -5.28 -2.59
N PHE A 32 8.65 -5.27 -2.94
CA PHE A 32 9.25 -4.33 -3.87
C PHE A 32 9.63 -5.04 -5.16
N VAL A 33 9.12 -4.57 -6.29
CA VAL A 33 9.36 -5.17 -7.61
C VAL A 33 10.23 -4.27 -8.48
N VAL A 34 11.28 -4.86 -9.06
CA VAL A 34 12.29 -4.18 -9.89
C VAL A 34 12.34 -4.76 -11.29
N SER A 35 12.91 -3.99 -12.22
CA SER A 35 13.26 -4.46 -13.57
C SER A 35 14.38 -5.51 -13.52
N GLY A 36 14.50 -6.31 -14.58
CA GLY A 36 15.54 -7.32 -14.74
C GLY A 36 15.08 -8.75 -14.48
N GLU A 37 16.04 -9.67 -14.39
CA GLU A 37 15.82 -11.11 -14.20
C GLU A 37 16.81 -11.66 -13.16
N GLY A 38 16.34 -12.57 -12.31
CA GLY A 38 17.16 -13.22 -11.28
C GLY A 38 17.55 -12.33 -10.10
N ILE A 39 16.99 -11.10 -9.99
CA ILE A 39 17.35 -10.15 -8.94
C ILE A 39 16.60 -10.49 -7.64
N ASP A 40 17.36 -10.65 -6.57
CA ASP A 40 16.88 -10.83 -5.19
C ASP A 40 17.82 -10.09 -4.24
N GLU A 41 17.67 -8.76 -4.18
CA GLU A 41 18.58 -7.83 -3.52
C GLU A 41 18.10 -7.46 -2.12
N PRO A 42 18.84 -7.80 -1.05
CA PRO A 42 18.48 -7.41 0.31
C PRO A 42 18.48 -5.89 0.52
N ILE A 43 17.46 -5.38 1.21
CA ILE A 43 17.38 -3.97 1.61
C ILE A 43 18.05 -3.82 2.97
N SER A 44 19.19 -3.13 3.01
CA SER A 44 20.03 -2.99 4.22
C SER A 44 19.30 -2.35 5.40
N SER A 45 18.42 -1.38 5.12
CA SER A 45 17.60 -0.68 6.12
C SER A 45 16.39 -1.49 6.59
N MET A 46 16.10 -2.65 5.94
CA MET A 46 14.96 -3.53 6.26
C MET A 46 15.38 -5.01 6.23
N PRO A 47 16.13 -5.50 7.21
CA PRO A 47 16.64 -6.88 7.23
C PRO A 47 15.55 -7.93 7.00
N GLY A 48 15.74 -8.84 6.05
CA GLY A 48 14.78 -9.87 5.66
C GLY A 48 13.78 -9.45 4.58
N ILE A 49 13.87 -8.22 4.08
CA ILE A 49 13.06 -7.69 2.96
C ILE A 49 13.98 -7.41 1.78
N ASN A 50 13.56 -7.83 0.59
CA ASN A 50 14.34 -7.73 -0.64
C ASN A 50 13.60 -6.92 -1.71
N ARG A 51 14.37 -6.31 -2.63
CA ARG A 51 13.87 -5.91 -3.96
C ARG A 51 13.99 -7.12 -4.88
N GLN A 52 12.95 -7.43 -5.60
CA GLN A 52 12.89 -8.65 -6.42
C GLN A 52 12.45 -8.36 -7.85
N SER A 53 13.14 -8.98 -8.83
CA SER A 53 12.63 -9.06 -10.19
C SER A 53 11.36 -9.92 -10.25
N VAL A 54 10.58 -9.79 -11.31
CA VAL A 54 9.28 -10.46 -11.44
C VAL A 54 9.38 -11.97 -11.24
N ASP A 55 10.38 -12.63 -11.81
CA ASP A 55 10.61 -14.08 -11.68
C ASP A 55 10.87 -14.48 -10.21
N LYS A 56 11.67 -13.71 -9.48
CA LYS A 56 11.96 -13.95 -8.04
C LYS A 56 10.75 -13.64 -7.15
N LEU A 57 10.04 -12.55 -7.46
CA LEU A 57 8.82 -12.19 -6.75
C LEU A 57 7.75 -13.28 -6.87
N ILE A 58 7.55 -13.84 -8.08
CA ILE A 58 6.60 -14.95 -8.29
C ILE A 58 6.98 -16.18 -7.46
N GLN A 59 8.26 -16.54 -7.39
CA GLN A 59 8.73 -17.65 -6.54
C GLN A 59 8.43 -17.39 -5.07
N THR A 60 8.70 -16.18 -4.61
CA THR A 60 8.46 -15.75 -3.23
C THR A 60 6.96 -15.79 -2.89
N ILE A 61 6.12 -15.21 -3.74
CA ILE A 61 4.66 -15.21 -3.53
C ILE A 61 4.09 -16.63 -3.61
N SER A 62 4.63 -17.50 -4.49
CA SER A 62 4.21 -18.90 -4.54
C SER A 62 4.43 -19.60 -3.20
N SER A 63 5.59 -19.39 -2.57
CA SER A 63 5.87 -19.91 -1.23
C SER A 63 4.96 -19.31 -0.16
N ASP A 64 4.63 -18.03 -0.25
CA ASP A 64 3.68 -17.36 0.64
C ASP A 64 2.27 -17.96 0.52
N MET A 65 1.81 -18.22 -0.70
CA MET A 65 0.51 -18.85 -0.97
C MET A 65 0.43 -20.26 -0.35
N GLU A 66 1.50 -21.06 -0.41
CA GLU A 66 1.59 -22.37 0.25
C GLU A 66 1.46 -22.26 1.79
N LEU A 67 1.94 -21.17 2.37
CA LEU A 67 1.81 -20.86 3.79
C LEU A 67 0.43 -20.27 4.15
N GLY A 68 -0.42 -20.00 3.15
CA GLY A 68 -1.74 -19.39 3.31
C GLY A 68 -1.71 -17.87 3.47
N ILE A 69 -0.63 -17.19 3.05
CA ILE A 69 -0.58 -15.74 2.89
C ILE A 69 -1.11 -15.44 1.49
N CYS A 70 -2.39 -15.05 1.40
CA CYS A 70 -3.07 -14.87 0.12
C CYS A 70 -3.22 -13.40 -0.31
N SER A 71 -2.76 -12.45 0.50
CA SER A 71 -2.90 -11.03 0.24
C SER A 71 -1.55 -10.33 0.19
N HIS A 72 -1.27 -9.63 -0.91
CA HIS A 72 0.03 -9.01 -1.19
C HIS A 72 -0.14 -7.57 -1.67
N MET A 73 0.78 -6.70 -1.27
CA MET A 73 0.85 -5.32 -1.73
C MET A 73 2.16 -5.09 -2.49
N LEU A 74 2.06 -4.65 -3.74
CA LEU A 74 3.21 -4.50 -4.63
C LEU A 74 3.58 -3.03 -4.78
N PHE A 75 4.87 -2.73 -4.58
CA PHE A 75 5.46 -1.41 -4.77
C PHE A 75 6.45 -1.46 -5.94
N PRO A 76 6.26 -0.64 -6.99
CA PRO A 76 7.24 -0.54 -8.08
C PRO A 76 8.50 0.18 -7.58
N VAL A 77 9.66 -0.29 -8.04
CA VAL A 77 10.91 0.45 -7.96
C VAL A 77 11.35 0.72 -9.39
N VAL A 78 11.27 1.98 -9.80
CA VAL A 78 11.59 2.41 -11.16
C VAL A 78 13.07 2.75 -11.26
N ASP A 79 13.75 2.27 -12.30
CA ASP A 79 15.15 2.58 -12.54
C ASP A 79 15.35 4.07 -12.78
N GLU A 80 16.47 4.61 -12.32
CA GLU A 80 16.74 6.06 -12.35
C GLU A 80 16.68 6.67 -13.76
N HIS A 81 17.08 5.91 -14.77
CA HIS A 81 17.03 6.36 -16.18
C HIS A 81 15.63 6.38 -16.80
N ASP A 82 14.65 5.74 -16.15
CA ASP A 82 13.25 5.70 -16.56
C ASP A 82 12.39 6.74 -15.83
N LYS A 83 12.97 7.46 -14.87
CA LYS A 83 12.28 8.52 -14.15
C LYS A 83 12.26 9.82 -14.95
N ASP A 84 11.13 10.52 -14.89
CA ASP A 84 10.97 11.86 -15.46
C ASP A 84 10.07 12.73 -14.56
N SER A 85 9.91 14.01 -14.91
CA SER A 85 9.12 14.95 -14.12
C SER A 85 7.60 14.66 -14.11
N TYR A 86 7.12 13.80 -15.02
CA TYR A 86 5.71 13.42 -15.16
C TYR A 86 5.42 11.99 -14.72
N ALA A 87 6.42 11.24 -14.26
CA ALA A 87 6.28 9.81 -13.94
C ALA A 87 5.72 8.96 -15.10
N SER A 88 6.08 9.29 -16.34
CA SER A 88 5.47 8.73 -17.55
C SER A 88 5.54 7.21 -17.64
N LYS A 89 6.55 6.59 -17.01
CA LYS A 89 6.73 5.14 -16.97
C LYS A 89 5.80 4.43 -15.98
N ALA A 90 5.23 5.13 -15.01
CA ALA A 90 4.44 4.49 -13.96
C ALA A 90 3.17 3.81 -14.50
N SER A 91 2.61 4.27 -15.63
CA SER A 91 1.44 3.69 -16.30
C SER A 91 1.76 2.77 -17.48
N ASP A 92 3.05 2.52 -17.79
CA ASP A 92 3.46 1.64 -18.90
C ASP A 92 3.20 0.17 -18.54
N MET A 93 2.41 -0.53 -19.37
CA MET A 93 2.06 -1.94 -19.18
C MET A 93 3.25 -2.91 -19.22
N ASN A 94 4.41 -2.44 -19.69
CA ASN A 94 5.65 -3.23 -19.71
C ASN A 94 6.50 -3.04 -18.46
N MET A 95 6.04 -2.26 -17.48
CA MET A 95 6.76 -2.12 -16.22
C MET A 95 6.62 -3.36 -15.33
N PRO A 96 7.62 -3.62 -14.48
CA PRO A 96 7.67 -4.84 -13.66
C PRO A 96 6.43 -5.07 -12.80
N LEU A 97 5.81 -4.00 -12.27
CA LEU A 97 4.61 -4.13 -11.43
C LEU A 97 3.44 -4.67 -12.24
N GLN A 98 3.13 -4.10 -13.41
CA GLN A 98 2.04 -4.53 -14.27
C GLN A 98 2.26 -5.96 -14.77
N ILE A 99 3.49 -6.31 -15.16
CA ILE A 99 3.86 -7.68 -15.54
C ILE A 99 3.65 -8.64 -14.38
N ALA A 100 4.12 -8.31 -13.17
CA ALA A 100 3.97 -9.16 -11.99
C ALA A 100 2.51 -9.41 -11.64
N VAL A 101 1.67 -8.36 -11.65
CA VAL A 101 0.23 -8.46 -11.40
C VAL A 101 -0.42 -9.41 -12.42
N ASN A 102 -0.13 -9.23 -13.70
CA ASN A 102 -0.70 -10.04 -14.78
C ASN A 102 -0.32 -11.52 -14.63
N GLU A 103 0.97 -11.84 -14.40
CA GLU A 103 1.43 -13.21 -14.22
C GLU A 103 0.85 -13.87 -12.96
N LEU A 104 0.82 -13.17 -11.83
CA LEU A 104 0.23 -13.68 -10.59
C LEU A 104 -1.27 -13.93 -10.73
N LYS A 105 -2.00 -13.05 -11.41
CA LYS A 105 -3.43 -13.25 -11.68
C LYS A 105 -3.71 -14.39 -12.66
N LYS A 106 -2.84 -14.64 -13.62
CA LYS A 106 -2.91 -15.85 -14.47
C LYS A 106 -2.72 -17.14 -13.67
N MET A 107 -1.79 -17.12 -12.70
CA MET A 107 -1.48 -18.31 -11.89
C MET A 107 -2.55 -18.60 -10.83
N TYR A 108 -3.02 -17.59 -10.11
CA TYR A 108 -3.83 -17.77 -8.89
C TYR A 108 -5.27 -17.27 -9.03
N GLY A 109 -5.58 -16.50 -10.08
CA GLY A 109 -6.94 -16.01 -10.32
C GLY A 109 -7.53 -15.28 -9.11
N ASN A 110 -8.61 -15.84 -8.57
CA ASN A 110 -9.33 -15.28 -7.41
C ASN A 110 -8.81 -15.79 -6.04
N ASP A 111 -7.83 -16.67 -6.01
CA ASP A 111 -7.27 -17.19 -4.76
C ASP A 111 -6.26 -16.22 -4.13
N ILE A 112 -5.72 -15.28 -4.91
CA ILE A 112 -4.84 -14.21 -4.48
C ILE A 112 -5.56 -12.86 -4.46
N VAL A 113 -5.20 -11.99 -3.50
CA VAL A 113 -5.61 -10.58 -3.46
C VAL A 113 -4.39 -9.70 -3.66
N LEU A 114 -4.39 -8.93 -4.74
CA LEU A 114 -3.30 -8.03 -5.11
C LEU A 114 -3.69 -6.57 -4.92
N PHE A 115 -2.96 -5.89 -4.05
CA PHE A 115 -2.95 -4.44 -3.90
C PHE A 115 -1.76 -3.87 -4.67
N THR A 116 -1.96 -2.78 -5.39
CA THR A 116 -0.89 -2.09 -6.12
C THR A 116 -0.78 -0.64 -5.68
N ASP A 117 0.42 -0.18 -5.38
CA ASP A 117 0.64 1.22 -4.99
C ASP A 117 0.45 2.15 -6.17
N VAL A 118 -0.43 3.13 -6.04
CA VAL A 118 -0.67 4.20 -7.01
C VAL A 118 -0.07 5.48 -6.44
N CYS A 119 1.10 5.85 -6.95
CA CYS A 119 1.82 7.06 -6.55
C CYS A 119 2.82 7.45 -7.64
N LEU A 120 3.13 8.73 -7.74
CA LEU A 120 4.12 9.24 -8.68
C LEU A 120 5.56 9.15 -8.15
N CYS A 121 5.75 9.12 -6.83
CA CYS A 121 7.06 9.32 -6.19
C CYS A 121 8.15 8.29 -6.55
N THR A 122 7.78 7.10 -7.03
CA THR A 122 8.74 6.07 -7.46
C THR A 122 9.23 6.28 -8.89
N ALA A 123 8.49 7.05 -9.69
CA ALA A 123 8.77 7.27 -11.10
C ALA A 123 9.04 8.75 -11.45
N THR A 124 8.89 9.68 -10.51
CA THR A 124 9.36 11.07 -10.69
C THR A 124 10.84 11.19 -10.39
N ASP A 125 11.55 12.00 -11.18
CA ASP A 125 12.99 12.31 -11.01
C ASP A 125 13.27 13.13 -9.74
N HIS A 126 12.27 13.84 -9.24
CA HIS A 126 12.34 14.63 -8.01
C HIS A 126 11.82 13.88 -6.77
N GLY A 127 11.21 12.70 -6.89
CA GLY A 127 10.73 11.86 -5.79
C GLY A 127 9.52 12.39 -5.02
N HIS A 128 8.82 13.44 -5.46
CA HIS A 128 7.55 13.88 -4.87
C HIS A 128 6.36 13.06 -5.38
N CYS A 129 5.28 13.02 -4.59
CA CYS A 129 4.07 12.25 -4.91
C CYS A 129 3.14 12.93 -5.92
N GLY A 130 3.47 14.12 -6.40
CA GLY A 130 2.71 14.92 -7.37
C GLY A 130 3.61 15.54 -8.42
N ILE A 131 3.01 16.03 -9.51
CA ILE A 131 3.68 16.78 -10.55
C ILE A 131 4.03 18.16 -10.00
N ILE A 132 5.25 18.64 -10.29
CA ILE A 132 5.71 19.96 -9.84
C ILE A 132 5.54 20.97 -10.98
N HIS A 133 4.80 22.03 -10.71
CA HIS A 133 4.65 23.17 -11.56
C HIS A 133 4.91 24.46 -10.76
N GLU A 134 5.74 25.39 -11.27
CA GLU A 134 6.11 26.63 -10.59
C GLU A 134 6.57 26.46 -9.13
N HIS A 135 7.35 25.39 -8.85
CA HIS A 135 7.90 25.01 -7.53
C HIS A 135 6.88 24.47 -6.50
N GLU A 136 5.63 24.24 -6.90
CA GLU A 136 4.58 23.65 -6.06
C GLU A 136 4.01 22.39 -6.70
N ILE A 137 3.35 21.56 -5.93
CA ILE A 137 2.63 20.40 -6.46
C ILE A 137 1.35 20.90 -7.12
N ASP A 138 1.20 20.59 -8.41
CA ASP A 138 -0.05 20.77 -9.14
C ASP A 138 -0.97 19.58 -8.89
N ASN A 139 -2.04 19.82 -8.14
CA ASN A 139 -3.01 18.78 -7.75
C ASN A 139 -3.67 18.16 -8.97
N GLU A 140 -4.20 18.96 -9.88
CA GLU A 140 -5.02 18.51 -11.02
C GLU A 140 -4.19 17.71 -12.03
N MET A 141 -2.98 18.18 -12.33
CA MET A 141 -2.04 17.44 -13.17
C MET A 141 -1.66 16.10 -12.52
N SER A 142 -1.42 16.11 -11.22
CA SER A 142 -1.09 14.89 -10.45
C SER A 142 -2.23 13.89 -10.48
N VAL A 143 -3.46 14.31 -10.22
CA VAL A 143 -4.66 13.44 -10.26
C VAL A 143 -4.84 12.82 -11.65
N SER A 144 -4.61 13.58 -12.71
CA SER A 144 -4.66 13.06 -14.08
C SER A 144 -3.69 11.91 -14.32
N GLU A 145 -2.45 12.02 -13.86
CA GLU A 145 -1.45 10.95 -13.99
C GLU A 145 -1.76 9.75 -13.07
N LEU A 146 -2.23 10.00 -11.85
CA LEU A 146 -2.67 8.94 -10.92
C LEU A 146 -3.81 8.10 -11.50
N CYS A 147 -4.74 8.70 -12.23
CA CYS A 147 -5.80 7.99 -12.94
C CYS A 147 -5.25 7.02 -14.00
N LYS A 148 -4.23 7.44 -14.78
CA LYS A 148 -3.59 6.57 -15.78
C LYS A 148 -2.88 5.38 -15.11
N ILE A 149 -2.19 5.62 -14.01
CA ILE A 149 -1.52 4.57 -13.24
C ILE A 149 -2.56 3.58 -12.70
N ALA A 150 -3.62 4.06 -12.05
CA ALA A 150 -4.67 3.21 -11.52
C ALA A 150 -5.34 2.37 -12.60
N LEU A 151 -5.59 2.94 -13.77
CA LEU A 151 -6.15 2.24 -14.92
C LEU A 151 -5.22 1.13 -15.40
N SER A 152 -3.93 1.41 -15.60
CA SER A 152 -2.94 0.40 -16.04
C SER A 152 -2.83 -0.77 -15.05
N HIS A 153 -2.92 -0.50 -13.74
CA HIS A 153 -2.93 -1.54 -12.72
C HIS A 153 -4.20 -2.39 -12.76
N ALA A 154 -5.37 -1.77 -13.01
CA ALA A 154 -6.63 -2.48 -13.19
C ALA A 154 -6.62 -3.35 -14.46
N GLU A 155 -6.06 -2.86 -15.57
CA GLU A 155 -5.83 -3.61 -16.82
C GLU A 155 -4.93 -4.82 -16.60
N ALA A 156 -3.88 -4.68 -15.79
CA ALA A 156 -3.00 -5.79 -15.41
C ALA A 156 -3.71 -6.82 -14.52
N GLY A 157 -4.83 -6.47 -13.89
CA GLY A 157 -5.66 -7.36 -13.09
C GLY A 157 -5.60 -7.15 -11.58
N ALA A 158 -5.13 -6.00 -11.09
CA ALA A 158 -5.11 -5.68 -9.67
C ALA A 158 -6.50 -5.80 -9.03
N ASP A 159 -6.57 -6.38 -7.83
CA ASP A 159 -7.80 -6.45 -7.05
C ASP A 159 -8.16 -5.11 -6.42
N TYR A 160 -7.15 -4.38 -5.96
CA TYR A 160 -7.27 -3.04 -5.41
C TYR A 160 -6.13 -2.16 -5.90
N VAL A 161 -6.48 -0.98 -6.40
CA VAL A 161 -5.53 0.12 -6.61
C VAL A 161 -5.43 0.94 -5.34
N SER A 162 -4.21 1.26 -4.90
CA SER A 162 -3.95 1.83 -3.57
C SER A 162 -3.38 3.23 -3.70
N ALA A 163 -4.24 4.24 -3.73
CA ALA A 163 -3.86 5.65 -3.91
C ALA A 163 -3.14 6.18 -2.67
N SER A 164 -1.83 6.35 -2.77
CA SER A 164 -0.96 6.70 -1.64
C SER A 164 -0.36 8.10 -1.70
N ASP A 165 -0.81 8.92 -2.62
CA ASP A 165 -0.31 10.25 -2.95
C ASP A 165 -0.81 11.36 -2.01
N MET A 166 -2.08 11.35 -1.60
CA MET A 166 -2.79 12.36 -0.81
C MET A 166 -3.19 13.63 -1.60
N MET A 167 -3.44 13.53 -2.91
CA MET A 167 -3.99 14.64 -3.70
C MET A 167 -5.50 14.79 -3.45
N ASP A 168 -6.01 16.01 -3.49
CA ASP A 168 -7.44 16.28 -3.32
C ASP A 168 -8.26 15.73 -4.50
N GLY A 169 -9.38 15.05 -4.21
CA GLY A 169 -10.31 14.52 -5.23
C GLY A 169 -9.81 13.31 -6.02
N ARG A 170 -8.63 12.75 -5.69
CA ARG A 170 -8.04 11.62 -6.44
C ARG A 170 -8.88 10.35 -6.35
N ILE A 171 -9.55 10.10 -5.25
CA ILE A 171 -10.35 8.89 -5.10
C ILE A 171 -11.58 8.93 -5.99
N GLN A 172 -12.25 10.07 -6.08
CA GLN A 172 -13.37 10.27 -7.01
C GLN A 172 -12.91 10.10 -8.46
N ALA A 173 -11.82 10.75 -8.85
CA ALA A 173 -11.31 10.68 -10.23
C ALA A 173 -10.90 9.25 -10.63
N ILE A 174 -10.20 8.52 -9.75
CA ILE A 174 -9.85 7.11 -9.97
C ILE A 174 -11.10 6.25 -10.07
N ARG A 175 -12.11 6.45 -9.20
CA ARG A 175 -13.37 5.72 -9.28
C ARG A 175 -14.08 5.95 -10.60
N GLU A 176 -14.15 7.20 -11.06
CA GLU A 176 -14.79 7.56 -12.32
C GLU A 176 -14.10 6.92 -13.53
N VAL A 177 -12.78 6.93 -13.59
CA VAL A 177 -12.05 6.30 -14.71
C VAL A 177 -12.20 4.78 -14.69
N LEU A 178 -12.11 4.12 -13.53
CA LEU A 178 -12.33 2.68 -13.42
C LEU A 178 -13.75 2.27 -13.86
N GLU A 179 -14.76 3.07 -13.52
CA GLU A 179 -16.14 2.79 -13.93
C GLU A 179 -16.34 3.00 -15.45
N SER A 180 -15.81 4.10 -16.02
CA SER A 180 -15.95 4.41 -17.45
C SER A 180 -15.27 3.37 -18.34
N GLU A 181 -14.14 2.83 -17.89
CA GLU A 181 -13.37 1.79 -18.61
C GLU A 181 -13.82 0.35 -18.28
N GLY A 182 -14.88 0.20 -17.46
CA GLY A 182 -15.50 -1.10 -17.19
C GLY A 182 -14.83 -1.92 -16.08
N PHE A 183 -13.84 -1.39 -15.35
CA PHE A 183 -13.16 -2.05 -14.23
C PHE A 183 -13.95 -2.00 -12.93
N VAL A 184 -15.23 -2.30 -13.01
CA VAL A 184 -16.20 -2.22 -11.88
C VAL A 184 -15.93 -3.20 -10.73
N LYS A 185 -14.99 -4.12 -10.90
CA LYS A 185 -14.58 -5.11 -9.89
C LYS A 185 -13.27 -4.73 -9.19
N THR A 186 -12.55 -3.73 -9.69
CA THR A 186 -11.34 -3.22 -9.06
C THR A 186 -11.72 -2.28 -7.92
N GLY A 187 -11.23 -2.60 -6.72
CA GLY A 187 -11.44 -1.80 -5.53
C GLY A 187 -10.43 -0.67 -5.41
N ILE A 188 -10.75 0.30 -4.55
CA ILE A 188 -9.84 1.39 -4.19
C ILE A 188 -9.53 1.28 -2.69
N LEU A 189 -8.25 1.08 -2.37
CA LEU A 189 -7.72 1.30 -1.03
C LEU A 189 -7.17 2.72 -0.99
N ALA A 190 -7.81 3.60 -0.22
CA ALA A 190 -7.40 4.98 -0.08
C ALA A 190 -6.47 5.15 1.11
N TYR A 191 -5.28 5.72 0.89
CA TYR A 191 -4.43 6.18 1.99
C TYR A 191 -4.97 7.50 2.51
N SER A 192 -6.16 7.45 3.10
CA SER A 192 -6.92 8.64 3.49
C SER A 192 -6.24 9.43 4.60
N VAL A 193 -5.62 8.73 5.56
CA VAL A 193 -5.00 9.34 6.73
C VAL A 193 -3.50 9.01 6.73
N LYS A 194 -2.73 9.81 5.99
CA LYS A 194 -1.29 9.60 5.84
C LYS A 194 -0.51 10.79 6.35
N TYR A 195 0.23 10.60 7.43
CA TYR A 195 1.05 11.63 8.05
C TYR A 195 2.43 11.76 7.40
N ALA A 196 3.00 12.97 7.41
CA ALA A 196 4.37 13.27 6.94
C ALA A 196 5.40 12.73 7.95
N SER A 197 5.47 11.42 8.09
CA SER A 197 6.17 10.73 9.16
C SER A 197 7.63 10.47 8.84
N SER A 198 8.49 10.57 9.87
CA SER A 198 9.89 10.13 9.85
C SER A 198 10.05 8.61 9.78
N PHE A 199 9.01 7.84 10.12
CA PHE A 199 9.01 6.37 10.04
C PHE A 199 9.04 5.82 8.60
N TYR A 200 9.04 6.66 7.57
CA TYR A 200 9.18 6.24 6.16
C TYR A 200 10.61 6.15 5.66
N GLY A 201 11.62 6.46 6.50
CA GLY A 201 13.02 6.44 6.09
C GLY A 201 13.44 5.17 5.35
N PRO A 202 13.30 3.97 5.95
CA PRO A 202 13.68 2.72 5.28
C PRO A 202 12.88 2.41 4.00
N PHE A 203 11.60 2.83 3.91
CA PHE A 203 10.82 2.69 2.68
C PHE A 203 11.36 3.57 1.55
N ARG A 204 11.76 4.81 1.85
CA ARG A 204 12.33 5.71 0.84
C ARG A 204 13.63 5.16 0.25
N ASP A 205 14.44 4.50 1.08
CA ASP A 205 15.60 3.74 0.64
C ASP A 205 15.19 2.56 -0.24
N ALA A 206 14.25 1.74 0.22
CA ALA A 206 13.77 0.55 -0.49
C ALA A 206 13.17 0.87 -1.87
N ALA A 207 12.37 1.92 -1.98
CA ALA A 207 11.64 2.31 -3.19
C ALA A 207 12.39 3.34 -4.05
N CYS A 208 13.60 3.76 -3.67
CA CYS A 208 14.37 4.82 -4.34
C CYS A 208 13.53 6.09 -4.59
N SER A 209 12.73 6.49 -3.58
CA SER A 209 11.70 7.55 -3.68
C SER A 209 11.89 8.68 -2.67
N ALA A 210 13.12 8.94 -2.25
CA ALA A 210 13.42 10.09 -1.41
C ALA A 210 13.22 11.39 -2.20
N PRO A 211 12.54 12.42 -1.63
CA PRO A 211 12.43 13.70 -2.32
C PRO A 211 13.81 14.34 -2.47
N SER A 212 14.10 14.87 -3.65
CA SER A 212 15.38 15.51 -3.97
C SER A 212 15.52 16.91 -3.36
N PHE A 213 14.40 17.52 -2.96
CA PHE A 213 14.33 18.81 -2.27
C PHE A 213 13.07 18.90 -1.40
N GLY A 214 13.06 19.86 -0.43
CA GLY A 214 11.89 20.11 0.42
C GLY A 214 11.45 18.91 1.26
N ASP A 215 10.16 18.84 1.52
CA ASP A 215 9.50 17.75 2.24
C ASP A 215 8.15 17.39 1.61
N ARG A 216 7.33 16.62 2.29
CA ARG A 216 5.98 16.22 1.82
C ARG A 216 4.85 16.84 2.66
N GLY A 217 5.16 17.87 3.44
CA GLY A 217 4.20 18.54 4.32
C GLY A 217 3.08 19.31 3.60
N SER A 218 3.24 19.56 2.28
CA SER A 218 2.21 20.22 1.48
C SER A 218 1.01 19.34 1.15
N HIS A 219 1.17 17.99 1.20
CA HIS A 219 0.12 17.05 0.83
C HIS A 219 -0.06 15.90 1.84
N GLN A 220 0.92 15.59 2.68
CA GLN A 220 0.76 14.64 3.78
C GLN A 220 0.42 15.40 5.06
N MET A 221 -0.41 14.82 5.90
CA MET A 221 -0.88 15.45 7.14
C MET A 221 0.28 15.76 8.08
N ASP A 222 0.21 16.90 8.76
CA ASP A 222 1.19 17.24 9.79
C ASP A 222 1.07 16.25 10.98
N VAL A 223 2.21 15.77 11.48
CA VAL A 223 2.26 14.82 12.61
C VAL A 223 1.64 15.39 13.91
N ARG A 224 1.41 16.70 13.97
CA ARG A 224 0.76 17.40 15.07
C ARG A 224 -0.74 17.55 14.88
N SER A 225 -1.26 17.25 13.69
CA SER A 225 -2.69 17.41 13.41
C SER A 225 -3.52 16.40 14.22
N GLY A 226 -4.66 16.84 14.66
CA GLY A 226 -5.56 16.05 15.49
C GLY A 226 -6.62 15.30 14.71
N TYR A 227 -7.51 14.64 15.44
CA TYR A 227 -8.59 13.81 14.90
C TYR A 227 -9.52 14.49 13.88
N PRO A 228 -9.87 15.81 14.00
CA PRO A 228 -10.79 16.42 13.03
C PRO A 228 -10.32 16.34 11.59
N GLU A 229 -9.02 16.56 11.32
CA GLU A 229 -8.45 16.45 9.99
C GLU A 229 -8.46 14.98 9.51
N ALA A 230 -8.02 14.04 10.36
CA ALA A 230 -8.01 12.62 10.03
C ALA A 230 -9.42 12.07 9.70
N ILE A 231 -10.44 12.53 10.44
CA ILE A 231 -11.83 12.17 10.21
C ILE A 231 -12.33 12.80 8.90
N LEU A 232 -11.99 14.07 8.65
CA LEU A 232 -12.38 14.76 7.41
C LEU A 232 -11.83 14.02 6.19
N GLU A 233 -10.54 13.72 6.16
CA GLU A 233 -9.88 12.96 5.09
C GLU A 233 -10.54 11.58 4.86
N ALA A 234 -10.74 10.83 5.94
CA ALA A 234 -11.32 9.50 5.86
C ALA A 234 -12.77 9.51 5.33
N VAL A 235 -13.61 10.43 5.81
CA VAL A 235 -15.01 10.56 5.40
C VAL A 235 -15.12 11.10 3.98
N THR A 236 -14.22 12.00 3.57
CA THR A 236 -14.16 12.53 2.20
C THR A 236 -13.83 11.40 1.23
N ASP A 237 -12.75 10.64 1.45
CA ASP A 237 -12.37 9.52 0.59
C ASP A 237 -13.44 8.42 0.56
N GLU A 238 -14.09 8.11 1.70
CA GLU A 238 -15.25 7.20 1.72
C GLU A 238 -16.37 7.73 0.82
N GLY A 239 -16.69 9.01 0.93
CA GLY A 239 -17.68 9.70 0.10
C GLY A 239 -17.32 9.69 -1.37
N GLU A 240 -16.06 9.82 -1.74
CA GLU A 240 -15.53 9.77 -3.10
C GLU A 240 -15.52 8.36 -3.71
N GLY A 241 -15.73 7.32 -2.92
CA GLY A 241 -15.88 5.96 -3.40
C GLY A 241 -14.76 4.99 -3.04
N ALA A 242 -13.97 5.29 -2.00
CA ALA A 242 -13.03 4.31 -1.43
C ALA A 242 -13.77 3.06 -0.94
N ASP A 243 -13.15 1.89 -1.10
CA ASP A 243 -13.65 0.61 -0.62
C ASP A 243 -13.00 0.18 0.69
N ILE A 244 -11.78 0.67 0.95
CA ILE A 244 -11.00 0.46 2.18
C ILE A 244 -10.33 1.78 2.52
N ILE A 245 -10.40 2.20 3.79
CA ILE A 245 -9.77 3.41 4.32
C ILE A 245 -8.49 3.03 5.06
N MET A 246 -7.35 3.60 4.69
CA MET A 246 -6.06 3.29 5.31
C MET A 246 -5.50 4.44 6.14
N ILE A 247 -5.00 4.10 7.34
CA ILE A 247 -4.21 5.00 8.20
C ILE A 247 -2.73 4.59 8.12
N LYS A 248 -1.85 5.58 7.95
CA LYS A 248 -0.40 5.38 7.82
C LYS A 248 0.38 6.56 8.45
N PRO A 249 1.33 6.32 9.37
CA PRO A 249 1.71 5.06 10.00
C PRO A 249 0.65 4.51 10.96
N SER A 250 0.96 3.45 11.72
CA SER A 250 -0.04 2.81 12.57
C SER A 250 0.33 2.76 14.06
N LEU A 251 1.54 2.33 14.41
CA LEU A 251 1.89 2.01 15.80
C LEU A 251 1.83 3.24 16.72
N THR A 252 2.24 4.40 16.23
CA THR A 252 2.21 5.67 16.96
C THR A 252 0.93 6.48 16.72
N TYR A 253 -0.06 5.91 16.00
CA TYR A 253 -1.33 6.54 15.62
C TYR A 253 -2.55 5.65 15.94
N LEU A 254 -2.44 4.76 16.96
CA LEU A 254 -3.55 3.87 17.36
C LEU A 254 -4.78 4.62 17.83
N ASP A 255 -4.61 5.78 18.41
CA ASP A 255 -5.66 6.72 18.78
C ASP A 255 -6.42 7.22 17.55
N VAL A 256 -5.71 7.59 16.48
CA VAL A 256 -6.30 7.97 15.18
C VAL A 256 -7.02 6.80 14.53
N VAL A 257 -6.40 5.61 14.54
CA VAL A 257 -7.05 4.38 14.02
C VAL A 257 -8.38 4.15 14.71
N ARG A 258 -8.43 4.29 16.04
CA ARG A 258 -9.67 4.12 16.81
C ARG A 258 -10.73 5.16 16.42
N GLN A 259 -10.36 6.44 16.35
CA GLN A 259 -11.29 7.52 16.03
C GLN A 259 -11.84 7.38 14.60
N VAL A 260 -11.01 7.03 13.62
CA VAL A 260 -11.46 6.81 12.23
C VAL A 260 -12.36 5.58 12.15
N SER A 261 -12.01 4.47 12.82
CA SER A 261 -12.83 3.26 12.79
C SER A 261 -14.22 3.43 13.42
N ASP A 262 -14.41 4.41 14.29
CA ASP A 262 -15.70 4.72 14.90
C ASP A 262 -16.65 5.50 13.97
N VAL A 263 -16.12 6.12 12.90
CA VAL A 263 -16.91 7.03 12.05
C VAL A 263 -17.10 6.56 10.63
N VAL A 264 -16.16 5.76 10.06
CA VAL A 264 -16.28 5.26 8.69
C VAL A 264 -17.08 3.96 8.64
N SER A 265 -17.77 3.72 7.52
CA SER A 265 -18.52 2.47 7.28
C SER A 265 -17.74 1.46 6.45
N ARG A 266 -16.52 1.85 5.99
CA ARG A 266 -15.64 0.99 5.22
C ARG A 266 -14.68 0.24 6.13
N PRO A 267 -14.18 -0.93 5.71
CA PRO A 267 -13.09 -1.60 6.40
C PRO A 267 -11.90 -0.65 6.59
N VAL A 268 -11.29 -0.70 7.76
CA VAL A 268 -10.13 0.10 8.11
C VAL A 268 -8.86 -0.73 7.91
N ALA A 269 -7.98 -0.26 7.03
CA ALA A 269 -6.63 -0.79 6.88
C ALA A 269 -5.61 0.06 7.63
N ILE A 270 -4.54 -0.57 8.07
CA ILE A 270 -3.38 0.13 8.62
C ILE A 270 -2.10 -0.34 7.94
N PHE A 271 -1.10 0.53 7.91
CA PHE A 271 0.23 0.16 7.44
C PHE A 271 1.23 0.22 8.61
N ASN A 272 1.69 -0.96 9.04
CA ASN A 272 2.84 -1.10 9.93
C ASN A 272 4.11 -0.85 9.12
N VAL A 273 4.56 0.41 9.12
CA VAL A 273 5.53 0.95 8.16
C VAL A 273 6.96 0.51 8.41
N SER A 274 7.83 0.79 7.45
CA SER A 274 9.23 0.36 7.43
C SER A 274 10.04 0.78 8.66
N GLY A 275 9.84 1.98 9.17
CA GLY A 275 10.52 2.45 10.39
C GLY A 275 10.00 1.74 11.64
N GLU A 276 8.71 1.44 11.72
CA GLU A 276 8.13 0.65 12.80
C GLU A 276 8.66 -0.81 12.76
N TYR A 277 8.76 -1.39 11.55
CA TYR A 277 9.40 -2.69 11.34
C TYR A 277 10.85 -2.70 11.82
N SER A 278 11.66 -1.73 11.38
CA SER A 278 13.08 -1.65 11.72
C SER A 278 13.31 -1.44 13.23
N LEU A 279 12.43 -0.70 13.91
CA LEU A 279 12.45 -0.56 15.37
C LEU A 279 12.28 -1.91 16.07
N VAL A 280 11.32 -2.73 15.64
CA VAL A 280 11.09 -4.06 16.21
C VAL A 280 12.31 -4.95 15.98
N ILE A 281 12.84 -5.00 14.76
CA ILE A 281 14.04 -5.78 14.43
C ILE A 281 15.23 -5.36 15.32
N SER A 282 15.42 -4.04 15.50
CA SER A 282 16.53 -3.51 16.30
C SER A 282 16.37 -3.76 17.82
N ALA A 283 15.12 -3.76 18.31
CA ALA A 283 14.82 -3.93 19.72
C ALA A 283 14.77 -5.39 20.17
N THR A 284 14.73 -6.37 19.24
CA THR A 284 14.54 -7.78 19.55
C THR A 284 15.79 -8.60 19.18
N PRO A 285 16.58 -9.06 20.17
CA PRO A 285 17.83 -9.77 19.92
C PRO A 285 17.65 -11.21 19.42
N ASP A 286 16.45 -11.79 19.62
CA ASP A 286 16.13 -13.18 19.29
C ASP A 286 14.68 -13.33 18.83
N ASP A 287 14.36 -14.50 18.27
CA ASP A 287 13.03 -14.83 17.75
C ASP A 287 11.94 -14.86 18.81
N ASP A 288 12.23 -15.26 20.05
CA ASP A 288 11.22 -15.34 21.11
C ASP A 288 10.77 -13.94 21.56
N SER A 289 11.71 -13.03 21.73
CA SER A 289 11.41 -11.63 22.03
C SER A 289 10.66 -10.95 20.87
N ARG A 290 11.06 -11.24 19.62
CA ARG A 290 10.39 -10.71 18.43
C ARG A 290 8.97 -11.25 18.29
N LYS A 291 8.76 -12.55 18.48
CA LYS A 291 7.44 -13.17 18.52
C LYS A 291 6.50 -12.44 19.47
N LYS A 292 6.95 -12.24 20.73
CA LYS A 292 6.13 -11.57 21.75
C LYS A 292 5.74 -10.15 21.32
N MET A 293 6.72 -9.36 20.83
CA MET A 293 6.50 -7.98 20.43
C MET A 293 5.57 -7.88 19.19
N VAL A 294 5.81 -8.69 18.15
CA VAL A 294 4.98 -8.69 16.94
C VAL A 294 3.54 -9.08 17.25
N ARG A 295 3.32 -10.09 18.08
CA ARG A 295 1.97 -10.49 18.54
C ARG A 295 1.27 -9.35 19.27
N GLU A 296 1.94 -8.69 20.21
CA GLU A 296 1.38 -7.57 20.95
C GLU A 296 1.00 -6.41 20.01
N ILE A 297 1.85 -6.11 19.03
CA ILE A 297 1.60 -5.09 18.02
C ILE A 297 0.35 -5.45 17.20
N PHE A 298 0.26 -6.67 16.67
CA PHE A 298 -0.90 -7.07 15.85
C PHE A 298 -2.21 -7.07 16.65
N HIS A 299 -2.17 -7.52 17.91
CA HIS A 299 -3.33 -7.40 18.80
C HIS A 299 -3.71 -5.94 19.11
N SER A 300 -2.72 -5.03 19.22
CA SER A 300 -3.00 -3.62 19.43
C SER A 300 -3.70 -3.01 18.21
N PHE A 301 -3.28 -3.38 17.00
CA PHE A 301 -3.93 -2.94 15.77
C PHE A 301 -5.39 -3.41 15.68
N LYS A 302 -5.64 -4.70 15.94
CA LYS A 302 -7.01 -5.24 15.98
C LYS A 302 -7.86 -4.56 17.04
N ARG A 303 -7.32 -4.33 18.23
CA ARG A 303 -8.02 -3.64 19.33
C ARG A 303 -8.33 -2.19 18.98
N ALA A 304 -7.47 -1.51 18.21
CA ALA A 304 -7.72 -0.15 17.74
C ALA A 304 -8.81 -0.07 16.66
N GLY A 305 -9.16 -1.21 16.01
CA GLY A 305 -10.23 -1.27 15.01
C GLY A 305 -9.76 -1.60 13.60
N ALA A 306 -8.51 -2.02 13.41
CA ALA A 306 -8.02 -2.41 12.09
C ALA A 306 -8.63 -3.75 11.62
N ASP A 307 -9.22 -3.74 10.42
CA ASP A 307 -9.68 -4.95 9.71
C ASP A 307 -8.54 -5.56 8.90
N VAL A 308 -7.75 -4.76 8.21
CA VAL A 308 -6.64 -5.17 7.34
C VAL A 308 -5.32 -4.61 7.85
N ILE A 309 -4.29 -5.44 7.89
CA ILE A 309 -2.96 -5.08 8.42
C ILE A 309 -1.90 -5.32 7.35
N VAL A 310 -1.34 -4.26 6.78
CA VAL A 310 -0.16 -4.34 5.90
C VAL A 310 1.08 -4.32 6.80
N SER A 311 1.88 -5.39 6.78
CA SER A 311 3.08 -5.48 7.63
C SER A 311 4.20 -6.28 6.99
N TYR A 312 5.42 -5.80 7.12
CA TYR A 312 6.64 -6.54 6.75
C TYR A 312 6.92 -7.74 7.65
N HIS A 313 6.29 -7.82 8.83
CA HIS A 313 6.37 -8.99 9.72
C HIS A 313 5.46 -10.15 9.29
N THR A 314 4.59 -9.98 8.30
CA THR A 314 3.58 -10.97 7.89
C THR A 314 4.20 -12.34 7.60
N ARG A 315 5.18 -12.42 6.68
CA ARG A 315 5.81 -13.68 6.30
C ARG A 315 6.50 -14.37 7.48
N GLU A 316 7.31 -13.62 8.23
CA GLU A 316 8.01 -14.18 9.38
C GLU A 316 7.04 -14.72 10.43
N ALA A 317 6.00 -13.97 10.74
CA ALA A 317 5.00 -14.34 11.74
C ALA A 317 4.22 -15.62 11.35
N VAL A 318 3.89 -15.76 10.05
CA VAL A 318 3.20 -16.95 9.54
C VAL A 318 4.14 -18.14 9.44
N THR A 319 5.34 -17.97 8.88
CA THR A 319 6.32 -19.05 8.70
C THR A 319 6.76 -19.66 10.05
N LYS A 320 6.90 -18.83 11.07
CA LYS A 320 7.35 -19.24 12.41
C LYS A 320 6.19 -19.57 13.38
N ASP A 321 4.96 -19.60 12.89
CA ASP A 321 3.75 -19.89 13.69
C ASP A 321 3.65 -19.00 14.95
N TRP A 322 3.69 -17.70 14.74
CA TRP A 322 3.60 -16.72 15.83
C TRP A 322 2.17 -16.28 16.16
N LEU A 323 1.18 -16.59 15.30
CA LEU A 323 -0.18 -16.04 15.33
C LEU A 323 -1.20 -16.95 16.02
#